data_7d730510afe6dbce6114e3ed1a9781c6
#
_entry.id   7d730510afe6dbce6114e3ed1a9781c6
#
_cell.length_a   1.000
_cell.length_b   1.000
_cell.length_c   1.000
_cell.angle_alpha   90.00
_cell.angle_beta   90.00
_cell.angle_gamma   90.00
#
_symmetry.space_group_name_H-M   'P 1'
#
loop_
_entity.id
_entity.type
_entity.pdbx_description
1 polymer ?
#
loop_
_entity_poly.entity_id
_entity_poly.type
_entity_poly.pdbx_seq_one_letter_code
_entity_poly.pdbx_strand_id
1 'polypeptide(L)'
;EEKSDHRHFSLSSGNYKYVIETQLFFKQQENPVFYGGFLTYEYPIQENKYNYLAPPLLNLSLSATFKRFDEKDSSLGYGLGILQSGHGYWNGVKEPNSRSLSVSPTFSYLINSRFGALSFNISKPYFLKGAFNTNEGDIGQGSNIWQFTVSLRKV
;
A
#
# COMPACT_ATOMS: atom_id res chain seq x y z
N GLU A 1 17.20 -24.11 -24.68
CA GLU A 1 16.59 -22.95 -23.97
C GLU A 1 15.27 -23.42 -23.38
N GLU A 2 15.26 -23.75 -22.10
CA GLU A 2 14.02 -23.98 -21.36
C GLU A 2 13.28 -22.66 -21.25
N LYS A 3 12.15 -22.57 -21.94
CA LYS A 3 11.18 -21.50 -21.69
C LYS A 3 10.73 -21.60 -20.23
N SER A 4 11.21 -20.66 -19.40
CA SER A 4 10.68 -20.53 -18.05
C SER A 4 9.17 -20.26 -18.14
N ASP A 5 8.39 -21.22 -17.67
CA ASP A 5 6.93 -21.17 -17.68
C ASP A 5 6.50 -20.09 -16.65
N HIS A 6 6.32 -18.86 -17.12
CA HIS A 6 5.82 -17.78 -16.28
C HIS A 6 4.36 -18.00 -15.95
N ARG A 7 4.10 -18.48 -14.75
CA ARG A 7 2.74 -18.70 -14.27
C ARG A 7 2.15 -17.41 -13.70
N HIS A 8 1.07 -16.96 -14.26
CA HIS A 8 0.32 -15.81 -13.75
C HIS A 8 -0.84 -16.30 -12.88
N PHE A 9 -0.93 -15.80 -11.65
CA PHE A 9 -2.07 -16.00 -10.79
C PHE A 9 -3.09 -14.88 -11.03
N SER A 10 -4.20 -15.21 -11.70
CA SER A 10 -5.17 -14.19 -12.12
C SER A 10 -6.06 -13.65 -11.00
N LEU A 11 -6.27 -14.42 -9.93
CA LEU A 11 -7.20 -14.07 -8.86
C LEU A 11 -6.56 -14.05 -7.47
N SER A 12 -5.66 -14.97 -7.18
CA SER A 12 -4.91 -15.01 -5.90
C SER A 12 -3.67 -15.88 -6.03
N SER A 13 -2.73 -15.71 -5.09
CA SER A 13 -1.56 -16.60 -5.00
C SER A 13 -1.92 -18.06 -4.63
N GLY A 14 -3.18 -18.30 -4.21
CA GLY A 14 -3.63 -19.61 -3.74
C GLY A 14 -3.03 -20.06 -2.41
N ASN A 15 -2.40 -19.14 -1.66
CA ASN A 15 -1.86 -19.41 -0.34
C ASN A 15 -2.89 -19.05 0.74
N TYR A 16 -2.96 -19.86 1.79
CA TYR A 16 -3.59 -19.44 3.05
C TYR A 16 -2.66 -18.49 3.78
N LYS A 17 -3.23 -17.45 4.41
CA LYS A 17 -2.48 -16.43 5.12
C LYS A 17 -3.12 -16.12 6.47
N TYR A 18 -2.29 -15.87 7.48
CA TYR A 18 -2.72 -15.09 8.63
C TYR A 18 -2.70 -13.61 8.28
N VAL A 19 -3.73 -12.89 8.66
CA VAL A 19 -3.81 -11.43 8.50
C VAL A 19 -4.08 -10.83 9.87
N ILE A 20 -3.20 -9.93 10.28
CA ILE A 20 -3.36 -9.11 11.49
C ILE A 20 -3.56 -7.68 11.02
N GLU A 21 -4.64 -7.08 11.47
CA GLU A 21 -5.00 -5.71 11.12
C GLU A 21 -5.26 -4.90 12.38
N THR A 22 -4.71 -3.69 12.43
CA THR A 22 -4.90 -2.75 13.53
C THR A 22 -5.13 -1.36 12.98
N GLN A 23 -6.13 -0.67 13.53
CA GLN A 23 -6.45 0.71 13.20
C GLN A 23 -6.48 1.54 14.48
N LEU A 24 -5.82 2.70 14.43
CA LEU A 24 -5.78 3.66 15.52
C LEU A 24 -6.19 5.03 14.98
N PHE A 25 -7.12 5.66 15.67
CA PHE A 25 -7.56 7.01 15.35
C PHE A 25 -7.48 7.89 16.59
N PHE A 26 -6.94 9.07 16.41
CA PHE A 26 -6.77 10.03 17.48
C PHE A 26 -7.19 11.43 17.03
N LYS A 27 -8.01 12.08 17.86
CA LYS A 27 -8.41 13.48 17.70
C LYS A 27 -8.33 14.18 19.05
N GLN A 28 -7.54 15.23 19.12
CA GLN A 28 -7.50 16.09 20.30
C GLN A 28 -8.65 17.11 20.24
N GLN A 29 -9.33 17.37 21.36
CA GLN A 29 -10.56 18.22 21.39
C GLN A 29 -10.31 19.64 20.87
N GLU A 30 -9.17 20.24 21.20
CA GLU A 30 -8.83 21.61 20.85
C GLU A 30 -8.04 21.73 19.52
N ASN A 31 -7.64 20.60 18.94
CA ASN A 31 -6.87 20.58 17.72
C ASN A 31 -7.74 20.15 16.52
N PRO A 32 -7.79 20.96 15.43
CA PRO A 32 -8.57 20.60 14.24
C PRO A 32 -7.95 19.42 13.45
N VAL A 33 -6.90 18.79 13.95
CA VAL A 33 -6.21 17.68 13.28
C VAL A 33 -6.77 16.33 13.74
N PHE A 34 -7.06 15.48 12.78
CA PHE A 34 -7.41 14.08 12.97
C PHE A 34 -6.26 13.21 12.49
N TYR A 35 -5.74 12.37 13.39
CA TYR A 35 -4.66 11.42 13.07
C TYR A 35 -5.22 10.02 12.87
N GLY A 36 -4.71 9.31 11.88
CA GLY A 36 -5.04 7.92 11.61
C GLY A 36 -3.78 7.08 11.45
N GLY A 37 -3.81 5.88 11.97
CA GLY A 37 -2.80 4.84 11.75
C GLY A 37 -3.46 3.54 11.38
N PHE A 38 -2.92 2.84 10.39
CA PHE A 38 -3.38 1.56 9.92
C PHE A 38 -2.17 0.65 9.70
N LEU A 39 -2.22 -0.54 10.29
CA LEU A 39 -1.19 -1.56 10.16
C LEU A 39 -1.85 -2.86 9.71
N THR A 40 -1.33 -3.44 8.63
CA THR A 40 -1.68 -4.80 8.20
C THR A 40 -0.42 -5.63 8.08
N TYR A 41 -0.45 -6.82 8.65
CA TYR A 41 0.58 -7.83 8.47
C TYR A 41 -0.04 -9.11 7.94
N GLU A 42 0.45 -9.56 6.78
CA GLU A 42 0.05 -10.80 6.15
C GLU A 42 1.21 -11.80 6.19
N TYR A 43 0.95 -12.99 6.67
CA TYR A 43 1.92 -14.07 6.73
C TYR A 43 1.37 -15.33 6.07
N PRO A 44 2.00 -15.84 4.99
CA PRO A 44 1.59 -17.07 4.35
C PRO A 44 1.89 -18.27 5.25
N ILE A 45 0.93 -19.21 5.33
CA ILE A 45 1.04 -20.37 6.22
C ILE A 45 1.68 -21.54 5.53
N GLN A 46 1.36 -21.73 4.23
CA GLN A 46 1.80 -22.89 3.46
C GLN A 46 1.93 -22.56 1.98
N GLU A 47 2.67 -23.39 1.28
CA GLU A 47 2.77 -23.36 -0.18
C GLU A 47 1.43 -23.68 -0.83
N ASN A 48 1.19 -23.10 -1.99
CA ASN A 48 0.04 -23.45 -2.82
C ASN A 48 0.27 -24.77 -3.57
N LYS A 49 -0.74 -25.20 -4.34
CA LYS A 49 -0.67 -26.44 -5.15
C LYS A 49 0.46 -26.46 -6.21
N TYR A 50 1.14 -25.36 -6.43
CA TYR A 50 2.25 -25.21 -7.35
C TYR A 50 3.58 -25.07 -6.63
N ASN A 51 3.64 -25.39 -5.33
CA ASN A 51 4.82 -25.25 -4.47
C ASN A 51 5.33 -23.79 -4.39
N TYR A 52 4.42 -22.82 -4.48
CA TYR A 52 4.74 -21.42 -4.28
C TYR A 52 4.30 -20.95 -2.90
N LEU A 53 5.21 -20.36 -2.15
CA LEU A 53 4.95 -19.65 -0.90
C LEU A 53 5.05 -18.14 -1.17
N ALA A 54 3.94 -17.43 -1.01
CA ALA A 54 3.91 -15.99 -1.21
C ALA A 54 4.80 -15.27 -0.18
N PRO A 55 5.33 -14.08 -0.48
CA PRO A 55 6.06 -13.29 0.50
C PRO A 55 5.14 -12.81 1.62
N PRO A 56 5.62 -12.71 2.87
CA PRO A 56 4.93 -11.97 3.91
C PRO A 56 4.90 -10.48 3.56
N LEU A 57 3.80 -9.80 3.91
CA LEU A 57 3.58 -8.38 3.62
C LEU A 57 3.35 -7.61 4.91
N LEU A 58 4.00 -6.47 5.05
CA LEU A 58 3.75 -5.47 6.07
C LEU A 58 3.33 -4.16 5.39
N ASN A 59 2.16 -3.66 5.73
CA ASN A 59 1.66 -2.37 5.28
C ASN A 59 1.39 -1.49 6.49
N LEU A 60 2.06 -0.34 6.58
CA LEU A 60 1.83 0.69 7.57
C LEU A 60 1.39 1.96 6.84
N SER A 61 0.27 2.54 7.25
CA SER A 61 -0.22 3.81 6.74
C SER A 61 -0.47 4.76 7.91
N LEU A 62 0.11 5.94 7.84
CA LEU A 62 -0.09 7.04 8.78
C LEU A 62 -0.73 8.20 8.05
N SER A 63 -1.66 8.88 8.68
CA SER A 63 -2.35 10.03 8.11
C SER A 63 -2.62 11.12 9.13
N ALA A 64 -2.64 12.37 8.65
CA ALA A 64 -3.11 13.52 9.40
C ALA A 64 -4.05 14.33 8.51
N THR A 65 -5.26 14.60 8.98
CA THR A 65 -6.28 15.35 8.24
C THR A 65 -6.62 16.61 9.00
N PHE A 66 -6.56 17.74 8.33
CA PHE A 66 -6.81 19.08 8.86
C PHE A 66 -8.11 19.63 8.28
N LYS A 67 -9.03 20.05 9.12
CA LYS A 67 -10.20 20.77 8.67
C LYS A 67 -9.81 22.21 8.32
N ARG A 68 -10.18 22.73 7.14
CA ARG A 68 -9.96 24.14 6.82
C ARG A 68 -10.92 25.01 7.63
N PHE A 69 -10.38 26.09 8.21
CA PHE A 69 -11.14 26.99 9.07
C PHE A 69 -12.21 27.79 8.30
N ASP A 70 -11.93 28.10 7.02
CA ASP A 70 -12.78 28.97 6.20
C ASP A 70 -13.86 28.23 5.41
N GLU A 71 -13.72 26.90 5.25
CA GLU A 71 -14.66 26.08 4.50
C GLU A 71 -15.10 24.90 5.36
N LYS A 72 -16.36 24.94 5.82
CA LYS A 72 -16.93 23.95 6.73
C LYS A 72 -16.91 22.52 6.18
N ASP A 73 -16.83 22.36 4.87
CA ASP A 73 -17.04 21.09 4.17
C ASP A 73 -15.78 20.55 3.48
N SER A 74 -14.61 21.15 3.71
CA SER A 74 -13.36 20.66 3.11
C SER A 74 -12.27 20.36 4.15
N SER A 75 -11.40 19.40 3.81
CA SER A 75 -10.27 19.01 4.63
C SER A 75 -9.05 18.70 3.76
N LEU A 76 -7.87 19.06 4.26
CA LEU A 76 -6.58 18.68 3.67
C LEU A 76 -5.98 17.55 4.49
N GLY A 77 -5.32 16.62 3.84
CA GLY A 77 -4.66 15.51 4.50
C GLY A 77 -3.26 15.26 3.95
N TYR A 78 -2.41 14.75 4.83
CA TYR A 78 -1.09 14.23 4.51
C TYR A 78 -1.01 12.81 5.01
N GLY A 79 -0.36 11.95 4.25
CA GLY A 79 -0.18 10.55 4.60
C GLY A 79 1.22 10.07 4.28
N LEU A 80 1.60 8.97 4.93
CA LEU A 80 2.81 8.22 4.66
C LEU A 80 2.46 6.74 4.68
N GLY A 81 2.60 6.08 3.52
CA GLY A 81 2.50 4.64 3.39
C GLY A 81 3.88 4.00 3.39
N ILE A 82 4.03 2.87 4.07
CA ILE A 82 5.22 2.01 4.01
C ILE A 82 4.73 0.61 3.68
N LEU A 83 5.21 0.07 2.57
CA LEU A 83 4.93 -1.30 2.16
C LEU A 83 6.24 -2.08 2.09
N GLN A 84 6.31 -3.15 2.86
CA GLN A 84 7.43 -4.08 2.85
C GLN A 84 6.96 -5.47 2.50
N SER A 85 7.55 -6.10 1.50
CA SER A 85 7.43 -7.53 1.26
C SER A 85 8.70 -8.28 1.66
N GLY A 86 8.54 -9.48 2.17
CA GLY A 86 9.62 -10.44 2.37
C GLY A 86 10.00 -11.14 1.07
N HIS A 87 10.55 -12.36 1.19
CA HIS A 87 10.86 -13.18 0.04
C HIS A 87 9.74 -14.18 -0.24
N GLY A 88 9.40 -14.38 -1.50
CA GLY A 88 8.66 -15.51 -2.00
C GLY A 88 9.58 -16.71 -2.21
N TYR A 89 9.00 -17.91 -2.30
CA TYR A 89 9.74 -19.15 -2.53
C TYR A 89 8.98 -20.02 -3.56
N TRP A 90 9.73 -20.63 -4.47
CA TRP A 90 9.26 -21.65 -5.38
C TRP A 90 9.99 -22.96 -5.11
N ASN A 91 9.25 -24.04 -4.82
CA ASN A 91 9.84 -25.35 -4.47
C ASN A 91 10.90 -25.23 -3.35
N GLY A 92 10.65 -24.38 -2.34
CA GLY A 92 11.59 -24.10 -1.27
C GLY A 92 12.79 -23.23 -1.65
N VAL A 93 12.94 -22.85 -2.92
CA VAL A 93 14.00 -21.98 -3.41
C VAL A 93 13.53 -20.52 -3.35
N LYS A 94 14.36 -19.67 -2.79
CA LYS A 94 14.11 -18.24 -2.66
C LYS A 94 13.98 -17.57 -4.03
N GLU A 95 12.87 -16.88 -4.26
CA GLU A 95 12.63 -16.13 -5.48
C GLU A 95 13.52 -14.86 -5.50
N PRO A 96 14.37 -14.69 -6.53
CA PRO A 96 15.16 -13.47 -6.68
C PRO A 96 14.25 -12.27 -6.85
N ASN A 97 14.64 -11.12 -6.30
CA ASN A 97 13.93 -9.83 -6.40
C ASN A 97 12.48 -9.79 -5.85
N SER A 98 12.01 -10.84 -5.16
CA SER A 98 10.68 -10.87 -4.56
C SER A 98 10.52 -9.96 -3.33
N ARG A 99 11.65 -9.61 -2.69
CA ARG A 99 11.68 -8.68 -1.57
C ARG A 99 11.53 -7.24 -2.06
N SER A 100 10.68 -6.45 -1.41
CA SER A 100 10.54 -5.03 -1.74
C SER A 100 10.33 -4.17 -0.50
N LEU A 101 10.69 -2.90 -0.60
CA LEU A 101 10.39 -1.86 0.36
C LEU A 101 10.07 -0.58 -0.40
N SER A 102 8.90 -0.03 -0.16
CA SER A 102 8.50 1.28 -0.69
C SER A 102 7.97 2.19 0.39
N VAL A 103 8.16 3.50 0.18
CA VAL A 103 7.63 4.58 1.02
C VAL A 103 6.85 5.52 0.12
N SER A 104 5.60 5.82 0.48
CA SER A 104 4.66 6.57 -0.35
C SER A 104 4.10 7.77 0.41
N PRO A 105 4.71 8.96 0.32
CA PRO A 105 4.05 10.17 0.77
C PRO A 105 2.78 10.41 -0.05
N THR A 106 1.74 10.86 0.64
CA THR A 106 0.41 11.09 0.07
C THR A 106 -0.09 12.46 0.49
N PHE A 107 -0.70 13.17 -0.45
CA PHE A 107 -1.50 14.35 -0.18
C PHE A 107 -2.94 14.06 -0.54
N SER A 108 -3.88 14.50 0.30
CA SER A 108 -5.31 14.30 0.09
C SER A 108 -6.11 15.58 0.26
N TYR A 109 -7.17 15.71 -0.52
CA TYR A 109 -8.16 16.74 -0.39
C TYR A 109 -9.55 16.11 -0.35
N LEU A 110 -10.30 16.41 0.72
CA LEU A 110 -11.64 15.88 0.96
C LEU A 110 -12.64 17.04 0.90
N ILE A 111 -13.73 16.84 0.16
CA ILE A 111 -14.87 17.75 0.08
C ILE A 111 -16.12 16.97 0.49
N ASN A 112 -16.83 17.45 1.51
CA ASN A 112 -18.16 16.94 1.84
C ASN A 112 -19.22 17.74 1.08
N SER A 113 -20.06 17.06 0.35
CA SER A 113 -21.14 17.64 -0.41
C SER A 113 -22.47 16.96 -0.08
N ARG A 114 -23.58 17.54 -0.54
CA ARG A 114 -24.91 16.91 -0.43
C ARG A 114 -25.02 15.56 -1.13
N PHE A 115 -24.11 15.23 -2.03
CA PHE A 115 -24.08 13.96 -2.77
C PHE A 115 -23.18 12.92 -2.10
N GLY A 116 -22.41 13.30 -1.08
CA GLY A 116 -21.47 12.45 -0.38
C GLY A 116 -20.10 13.10 -0.21
N ALA A 117 -19.17 12.35 0.33
CA ALA A 117 -17.78 12.76 0.51
C ALA A 117 -16.97 12.40 -0.74
N LEU A 118 -16.36 13.41 -1.37
CA LEU A 118 -15.48 13.28 -2.52
C LEU A 118 -14.04 13.47 -2.06
N SER A 119 -13.16 12.52 -2.32
CA SER A 119 -11.74 12.62 -2.00
C SER A 119 -10.87 12.52 -3.23
N PHE A 120 -9.83 13.36 -3.27
CA PHE A 120 -8.76 13.35 -4.24
C PHE A 120 -7.47 13.03 -3.51
N ASN A 121 -6.73 12.04 -3.98
CA ASN A 121 -5.45 11.66 -3.40
C ASN A 121 -4.39 11.63 -4.49
N ILE A 122 -3.22 12.17 -4.17
CA ILE A 122 -2.02 12.07 -4.97
C ILE A 122 -0.92 11.47 -4.12
N SER A 123 -0.26 10.45 -4.63
CA SER A 123 0.87 9.83 -3.96
C SER A 123 2.00 9.51 -4.94
N LYS A 124 3.22 9.46 -4.40
CA LYS A 124 4.40 9.08 -5.17
C LYS A 124 5.17 8.01 -4.40
N PRO A 125 5.08 6.73 -4.80
CA PRO A 125 5.90 5.69 -4.20
C PRO A 125 7.37 5.85 -4.55
N TYR A 126 8.23 5.71 -3.55
CA TYR A 126 9.68 5.61 -3.68
C TYR A 126 10.07 4.18 -3.32
N PHE A 127 10.63 3.47 -4.27
CA PHE A 127 11.06 2.09 -4.08
C PHE A 127 12.49 2.08 -3.55
N LEU A 128 12.66 1.71 -2.29
CA LEU A 128 13.95 1.68 -1.61
C LEU A 128 14.69 0.35 -1.81
N LYS A 129 13.93 -0.74 -2.06
CA LYS A 129 14.45 -2.09 -2.35
C LYS A 129 13.53 -2.84 -3.29
N GLY A 130 14.09 -3.81 -4.02
CA GLY A 130 13.35 -4.73 -4.88
C GLY A 130 13.36 -4.35 -6.36
N ALA A 131 12.56 -5.05 -7.17
CA ALA A 131 12.56 -4.98 -8.62
C ALA A 131 12.35 -3.56 -9.21
N PHE A 132 11.62 -2.69 -8.50
CA PHE A 132 11.37 -1.30 -8.92
C PHE A 132 12.40 -0.30 -8.38
N ASN A 133 13.41 -0.75 -7.64
CA ASN A 133 14.49 0.13 -7.19
C ASN A 133 15.48 0.34 -8.33
N THR A 134 15.89 1.60 -8.56
CA THR A 134 16.81 1.96 -9.66
C THR A 134 18.21 1.38 -9.52
N ASN A 135 18.63 1.02 -8.31
CA ASN A 135 19.97 0.49 -8.02
C ASN A 135 20.02 -1.04 -7.95
N GLU A 136 18.89 -1.68 -7.60
CA GLU A 136 18.82 -3.13 -7.36
C GLU A 136 17.91 -3.86 -8.36
N GLY A 137 17.09 -3.12 -9.10
CA GLY A 137 16.08 -3.68 -10.02
C GLY A 137 16.57 -3.88 -11.45
N ASP A 138 15.72 -4.46 -12.27
CA ASP A 138 15.98 -4.66 -13.69
C ASP A 138 16.07 -3.33 -14.42
N ILE A 139 17.03 -3.22 -15.34
CA ILE A 139 17.25 -2.05 -16.18
C ILE A 139 15.98 -1.79 -17.00
N GLY A 140 15.36 -0.63 -16.81
CA GLY A 140 14.17 -0.20 -17.57
C GLY A 140 12.84 -0.25 -16.81
N GLN A 141 12.78 -0.80 -15.61
CA GLN A 141 11.60 -0.67 -14.74
C GLN A 141 11.64 0.71 -14.06
N GLY A 142 11.02 1.69 -14.71
CA GLY A 142 11.00 3.06 -14.21
C GLY A 142 10.24 3.20 -12.90
N SER A 143 10.93 3.71 -11.87
CA SER A 143 10.37 3.93 -10.53
C SER A 143 9.63 5.28 -10.39
N ASN A 144 9.47 6.05 -11.46
CA ASN A 144 8.83 7.36 -11.41
C ASN A 144 7.32 7.28 -11.67
N ILE A 145 6.61 6.64 -10.73
CA ILE A 145 5.16 6.42 -10.82
C ILE A 145 4.45 7.44 -9.92
N TRP A 146 3.46 8.13 -10.47
CA TRP A 146 2.51 8.92 -9.71
C TRP A 146 1.16 8.18 -9.65
N GLN A 147 0.54 8.17 -8.49
CA GLN A 147 -0.77 7.58 -8.28
C GLN A 147 -1.79 8.69 -7.99
N PHE A 148 -2.88 8.69 -8.73
CA PHE A 148 -4.01 9.59 -8.55
C PHE A 148 -5.24 8.74 -8.24
N THR A 149 -5.91 9.04 -7.13
CA THR A 149 -7.13 8.35 -6.76
C THR A 149 -8.25 9.35 -6.51
N VAL A 150 -9.40 9.09 -7.09
CA VAL A 150 -10.64 9.83 -6.83
C VAL A 150 -11.64 8.85 -6.25
N SER A 151 -12.21 9.18 -5.09
CA SER A 151 -13.19 8.34 -4.42
C SER A 151 -14.44 9.15 -4.09
N LEU A 152 -15.60 8.59 -4.34
CA LEU A 152 -16.88 9.13 -3.92
C LEU A 152 -17.53 8.14 -2.94
N ARG A 153 -17.81 8.61 -1.73
CA ARG A 153 -18.51 7.84 -0.72
C ARG A 153 -19.86 8.51 -0.43
N LYS A 154 -20.92 7.83 -0.79
CA LYS A 154 -22.28 8.25 -0.41
C LYS A 154 -22.48 7.91 1.08
N VAL A 155 -22.91 8.90 1.85
CA VAL A 155 -23.26 8.77 3.28
C VAL A 155 -24.76 8.63 3.40
#